data_00c246517e826f9b43084f60b3086216
#
_entry.id   00c246517e826f9b43084f60b3086216
#
_cell.length_a   1.000
_cell.length_b   1.000
_cell.length_c   1.000
_cell.angle_alpha   90.00
_cell.angle_beta   90.00
_cell.angle_gamma   90.00
#
_symmetry.space_group_name_H-M   'P 1'
#
loop_
_entity.id
_entity.type
_entity.pdbx_description
1 polymer ?
#
loop_
_entity_poly.entity_id
_entity_poly.type
_entity_poly.pdbx_seq_one_letter_code
_entity_poly.pdbx_strand_id
1 'polypeptide(L)'
;RGLGDVYKRQVVEMILHTIRSLHARQSEGLPLEHANHMNLKLVLFMDILQFPLSLIFTRFLNIFSGMIPDLWTTYPDSFAGSFPGRILFLIIAIILTGVGAAMSLNMRIIPNPGDGIVQAISDFIHKSVGFTKNCFDLFNICLTISVGLIFAHHLVGIGIGTVLAVIGVGRAIAAFNHFFKQPMAVLSGMNES
;
A
#
# COMPACT_ATOMS: atom_id res chain seq x y z
N ARG A 1 16.96 -2.40 -8.46
CA ARG A 1 16.82 -1.41 -7.34
C ARG A 1 15.67 -1.71 -6.37
N GLY A 2 14.64 -2.52 -6.74
CA GLY A 2 13.44 -2.73 -5.91
C GLY A 2 13.53 -3.79 -4.81
N LEU A 3 14.35 -4.85 -4.97
CA LEU A 3 14.31 -5.98 -4.04
C LEU A 3 14.80 -5.61 -2.61
N GLY A 4 15.88 -4.84 -2.51
CA GLY A 4 16.41 -4.46 -1.20
C GLY A 4 15.48 -3.60 -0.35
N ASP A 5 14.67 -2.76 -0.99
CA ASP A 5 13.69 -1.92 -0.29
C ASP A 5 12.45 -2.72 0.14
N VAL A 6 12.07 -3.74 -0.63
CA VAL A 6 11.02 -4.69 -0.26
C VAL A 6 11.43 -5.46 1.00
N TYR A 7 12.65 -5.97 1.08
CA TYR A 7 13.14 -6.68 2.26
C TYR A 7 13.16 -5.80 3.51
N LYS A 8 13.63 -4.55 3.41
CA LYS A 8 13.64 -3.62 4.54
C LYS A 8 12.23 -3.36 5.08
N ARG A 9 11.25 -3.15 4.18
CA ARG A 9 9.85 -2.94 4.56
C ARG A 9 9.27 -4.14 5.29
N GLN A 10 9.53 -5.35 4.79
CA GLN A 10 9.07 -6.59 5.43
C GLN A 10 9.67 -6.81 6.81
N VAL A 11 10.97 -6.53 6.98
CA VAL A 11 11.60 -6.62 8.30
C VAL A 11 10.96 -5.64 9.29
N VAL A 12 10.68 -4.39 8.87
CA VAL A 12 9.99 -3.41 9.71
C VAL A 12 8.57 -3.88 10.07
N GLU A 13 7.83 -4.43 9.11
CA GLU A 13 6.49 -4.98 9.31
C GLU A 13 6.50 -6.13 10.34
N MET A 14 7.43 -7.09 10.20
CA MET A 14 7.61 -8.18 11.15
C MET A 14 7.95 -7.66 12.56
N ILE A 15 8.80 -6.63 12.66
CA ILE A 15 9.13 -6.01 13.95
C ILE A 15 7.89 -5.36 14.57
N LEU A 16 7.10 -4.60 13.80
CA LEU A 16 5.87 -3.97 14.29
C LEU A 16 4.85 -5.00 14.77
N HIS A 17 4.65 -6.09 14.02
CA HIS A 17 3.77 -7.18 14.42
C HIS A 17 4.25 -7.85 15.70
N THR A 18 5.57 -8.06 15.83
CA THR A 18 6.16 -8.64 17.03
C THR A 18 5.99 -7.73 18.25
N ILE A 19 6.28 -6.43 18.12
CA ILE A 19 6.10 -5.44 19.20
C ILE A 19 4.63 -5.39 19.62
N ARG A 20 3.70 -5.34 18.67
CA ARG A 20 2.26 -5.33 18.96
C ARG A 20 1.85 -6.57 19.73
N SER A 21 2.32 -7.75 19.32
CA SER A 21 2.04 -9.01 20.01
C SER A 21 2.63 -9.05 21.43
N LEU A 22 3.84 -8.50 21.64
CA LEU A 22 4.45 -8.40 22.96
C LEU A 22 3.69 -7.42 23.87
N HIS A 23 3.26 -6.26 23.35
CA HIS A 23 2.42 -5.32 24.08
C HIS A 23 1.07 -5.92 24.48
N ALA A 24 0.42 -6.64 23.56
CA ALA A 24 -0.82 -7.35 23.85
C ALA A 24 -0.64 -8.36 24.99
N ARG A 25 0.48 -9.11 25.02
CA ARG A 25 0.81 -10.05 26.11
C ARG A 25 1.08 -9.38 27.46
N GLN A 26 1.66 -8.17 27.45
CA GLN A 26 1.90 -7.42 28.70
C GLN A 26 0.61 -6.81 29.29
N SER A 27 -0.40 -6.55 28.46
CA SER A 27 -1.71 -6.03 28.88
C SER A 27 -2.64 -7.12 29.43
N GLU A 28 -2.30 -8.40 29.29
CA GLU A 28 -3.11 -9.57 29.70
C GLU A 28 -3.20 -9.80 31.23
N GLY A 29 -2.88 -8.79 32.03
CA GLY A 29 -3.23 -8.79 33.45
C GLY A 29 -4.71 -8.56 33.79
N LEU A 30 -5.56 -8.31 32.74
CA LEU A 30 -7.02 -8.15 32.86
C LEU A 30 -7.72 -9.17 31.93
N PRO A 31 -8.85 -9.77 32.34
CA PRO A 31 -9.57 -10.75 31.51
C PRO A 31 -10.12 -10.05 30.27
N LEU A 32 -9.42 -10.18 29.18
CA LEU A 32 -9.84 -9.72 27.86
C LEU A 32 -10.61 -10.85 27.18
N GLU A 33 -11.89 -10.90 27.44
CA GLU A 33 -12.88 -11.48 26.56
C GLU A 33 -12.79 -10.73 25.23
N HIS A 34 -12.45 -11.42 24.13
CA HIS A 34 -12.35 -10.89 22.76
C HIS A 34 -11.05 -10.17 22.30
N ALA A 35 -9.91 -10.41 22.90
CA ALA A 35 -8.67 -10.21 22.17
C ALA A 35 -8.58 -11.30 21.08
N ASN A 36 -8.87 -10.91 19.85
CA ASN A 36 -8.69 -11.75 18.67
C ASN A 36 -7.21 -12.18 18.62
N HIS A 37 -6.91 -13.36 19.17
CA HIS A 37 -5.57 -13.95 19.22
C HIS A 37 -5.15 -14.27 17.77
N MET A 38 -4.79 -13.24 17.05
CA MET A 38 -4.13 -13.43 15.76
C MET A 38 -2.82 -14.16 16.07
N ASN A 39 -2.79 -15.45 15.74
CA ASN A 39 -1.67 -16.31 16.05
C ASN A 39 -0.40 -15.70 15.45
N LEU A 40 0.51 -15.16 16.28
CA LEU A 40 1.73 -14.46 15.81
C LEU A 40 2.49 -15.30 14.78
N LYS A 41 2.50 -16.63 14.95
CA LYS A 41 3.12 -17.54 13.99
C LYS A 41 2.45 -17.46 12.62
N LEU A 42 1.11 -17.33 12.57
CA LEU A 42 0.38 -17.19 11.33
C LEU A 42 0.68 -15.84 10.66
N VAL A 43 0.71 -14.76 11.44
CA VAL A 43 1.04 -13.41 10.92
C VAL A 43 2.45 -13.39 10.34
N LEU A 44 3.45 -13.88 11.10
CA LEU A 44 4.82 -13.95 10.61
C LEU A 44 4.98 -14.89 9.39
N PHE A 45 4.20 -15.97 9.33
CA PHE A 45 4.16 -16.83 8.15
C PHE A 45 3.60 -16.12 6.93
N MET A 46 2.52 -15.33 7.11
CA MET A 46 1.95 -14.50 6.05
C MET A 46 2.95 -13.40 5.58
N ASP A 47 3.68 -12.78 6.52
CA ASP A 47 4.73 -11.81 6.19
C ASP A 47 5.82 -12.45 5.32
N ILE A 48 6.24 -13.67 5.64
CA ILE A 48 7.20 -14.42 4.82
C ILE A 48 6.64 -14.70 3.41
N LEU A 49 5.35 -15.05 3.30
CA LEU A 49 4.71 -15.29 2.01
C LEU A 49 4.61 -14.05 1.12
N GLN A 50 4.78 -12.84 1.67
CA GLN A 50 4.86 -11.63 0.86
C GLN A 50 6.08 -11.61 -0.07
N PHE A 51 7.17 -12.33 0.25
CA PHE A 51 8.36 -12.40 -0.61
C PHE A 51 8.05 -12.98 -2.00
N PRO A 52 7.56 -14.23 -2.11
CA PRO A 52 7.20 -14.78 -3.41
C PRO A 52 6.11 -13.97 -4.09
N LEU A 53 5.15 -13.42 -3.33
CA LEU A 53 4.09 -12.59 -3.89
C LEU A 53 4.64 -11.31 -4.51
N SER A 54 5.60 -10.65 -3.87
CA SER A 54 6.23 -9.43 -4.40
C SER A 54 7.02 -9.69 -5.69
N LEU A 55 7.65 -10.87 -5.81
CA LEU A 55 8.31 -11.29 -7.05
C LEU A 55 7.29 -11.49 -8.18
N ILE A 56 6.19 -12.18 -7.90
CA ILE A 56 5.10 -12.37 -8.85
C ILE A 56 4.52 -11.02 -9.27
N PHE A 57 4.23 -10.14 -8.32
CA PHE A 57 3.71 -8.80 -8.58
C PHE A 57 4.66 -7.97 -9.46
N THR A 58 5.97 -8.03 -9.17
CA THR A 58 6.99 -7.35 -9.98
C THR A 58 7.03 -7.91 -11.41
N ARG A 59 6.88 -9.21 -11.58
CA ARG A 59 6.80 -9.84 -12.90
C ARG A 59 5.57 -9.37 -13.68
N PHE A 60 4.40 -9.32 -13.03
CA PHE A 60 3.19 -8.77 -13.65
C PHE A 60 3.38 -7.32 -14.05
N LEU A 61 3.93 -6.47 -13.19
CA LEU A 61 4.21 -5.07 -13.52
C LEU A 61 5.12 -4.94 -14.75
N ASN A 62 6.17 -5.74 -14.84
CA ASN A 62 7.08 -5.72 -15.98
C ASN A 62 6.38 -6.18 -17.29
N ILE A 63 5.54 -7.21 -17.22
CA ILE A 63 4.76 -7.69 -18.36
C ILE A 63 3.80 -6.59 -18.83
N PHE A 64 2.98 -6.03 -17.94
CA PHE A 64 2.03 -4.97 -18.28
C PHE A 64 2.72 -3.70 -18.78
N SER A 65 3.85 -3.32 -18.17
CA SER A 65 4.65 -2.18 -18.63
C SER A 65 5.21 -2.38 -20.04
N GLY A 66 5.51 -3.62 -20.42
CA GLY A 66 5.94 -3.95 -21.78
C GLY A 66 4.78 -4.05 -22.78
N MET A 67 3.56 -4.33 -22.32
CA MET A 67 2.36 -4.44 -23.19
C MET A 67 1.68 -3.10 -23.43
N ILE A 68 1.75 -2.17 -22.48
CA ILE A 68 1.12 -0.85 -22.59
C ILE A 68 2.12 0.11 -23.20
N PRO A 69 1.87 0.60 -24.44
CA PRO A 69 2.77 1.57 -25.05
C PRO A 69 2.74 2.88 -24.25
N ASP A 70 3.86 3.59 -24.31
CA ASP A 70 3.91 4.94 -23.74
C ASP A 70 3.07 5.88 -24.63
N LEU A 71 1.84 6.14 -24.17
CA LEU A 71 0.81 6.85 -24.95
C LEU A 71 1.25 8.24 -25.42
N TRP A 72 2.12 8.84 -24.67
CA TRP A 72 2.62 10.18 -24.96
C TRP A 72 3.65 10.18 -26.11
N THR A 73 4.53 9.17 -26.19
CA THR A 73 5.55 9.06 -27.23
C THR A 73 5.01 8.37 -28.48
N THR A 74 4.12 7.39 -28.29
CA THR A 74 3.59 6.58 -29.38
C THR A 74 2.45 7.27 -30.14
N TYR A 75 1.62 8.04 -29.41
CA TYR A 75 0.44 8.70 -29.98
C TYR A 75 0.33 10.17 -29.54
N PRO A 76 1.32 11.05 -29.89
CA PRO A 76 1.37 12.43 -29.41
C PRO A 76 0.16 13.26 -29.85
N ASP A 77 -0.37 13.00 -31.03
CA ASP A 77 -1.49 13.76 -31.66
C ASP A 77 -2.88 13.24 -31.24
N SER A 78 -2.93 12.16 -30.45
CA SER A 78 -4.20 11.63 -29.93
C SER A 78 -4.64 12.33 -28.66
N PHE A 79 -5.93 12.20 -28.31
CA PHE A 79 -6.44 12.66 -27.01
C PHE A 79 -5.63 12.07 -25.83
N ALA A 80 -5.22 10.80 -25.94
CA ALA A 80 -4.43 10.12 -24.92
C ALA A 80 -3.03 10.74 -24.71
N GLY A 81 -2.42 11.27 -25.78
CA GLY A 81 -1.14 11.98 -25.71
C GLY A 81 -1.28 13.42 -25.20
N SER A 82 -2.47 14.02 -25.26
CA SER A 82 -2.74 15.38 -24.79
C SER A 82 -2.66 15.50 -23.27
N PHE A 83 -2.40 16.71 -22.76
CA PHE A 83 -2.36 16.95 -21.32
C PHE A 83 -3.65 16.56 -20.58
N PRO A 84 -4.87 16.91 -21.07
CA PRO A 84 -6.12 16.46 -20.45
C PRO A 84 -6.27 14.93 -20.44
N GLY A 85 -5.89 14.26 -21.53
CA GLY A 85 -5.93 12.80 -21.61
C GLY A 85 -5.04 12.14 -20.56
N ARG A 86 -3.82 12.64 -20.38
CA ARG A 86 -2.90 12.13 -19.37
C ARG A 86 -3.45 12.26 -17.95
N ILE A 87 -4.07 13.41 -17.64
CA ILE A 87 -4.70 13.63 -16.33
C ILE A 87 -5.86 12.65 -16.14
N LEU A 88 -6.67 12.43 -17.16
CA LEU A 88 -7.78 11.47 -17.08
C LEU A 88 -7.27 10.04 -16.81
N PHE A 89 -6.28 9.57 -17.57
CA PHE A 89 -5.69 8.26 -17.34
C PHE A 89 -5.02 8.14 -15.96
N LEU A 90 -4.38 9.20 -15.50
CA LEU A 90 -3.80 9.25 -14.16
C LEU A 90 -4.87 9.10 -13.07
N ILE A 91 -6.00 9.80 -13.20
CA ILE A 91 -7.12 9.70 -12.25
C ILE A 91 -7.68 8.27 -12.23
N ILE A 92 -7.90 7.68 -13.41
CA ILE A 92 -8.37 6.29 -13.52
C ILE A 92 -7.37 5.34 -12.85
N ALA A 93 -6.08 5.50 -13.13
CA ALA A 93 -5.03 4.69 -12.52
C ALA A 93 -4.99 4.82 -10.99
N ILE A 94 -5.15 6.03 -10.45
CA ILE A 94 -5.22 6.30 -9.01
C ILE A 94 -6.41 5.58 -8.38
N ILE A 95 -7.59 5.67 -9.00
CA ILE A 95 -8.81 5.00 -8.50
C ILE A 95 -8.62 3.48 -8.51
N LEU A 96 -8.18 2.92 -9.63
CA LEU A 96 -7.96 1.47 -9.76
C LEU A 96 -6.91 0.95 -8.77
N THR A 97 -5.82 1.70 -8.59
CA THR A 97 -4.77 1.36 -7.62
C THR A 97 -5.32 1.39 -6.19
N GLY A 98 -6.09 2.43 -5.84
CA GLY A 98 -6.70 2.55 -4.51
C GLY A 98 -7.73 1.46 -4.23
N VAL A 99 -8.57 1.12 -5.21
CA VAL A 99 -9.54 0.03 -5.11
C VAL A 99 -8.81 -1.31 -4.95
N GLY A 100 -7.82 -1.61 -5.79
CA GLY A 100 -7.04 -2.85 -5.71
C GLY A 100 -6.31 -3.01 -4.37
N ALA A 101 -5.69 -1.93 -3.88
CA ALA A 101 -5.05 -1.92 -2.56
C ALA A 101 -6.07 -2.15 -1.44
N ALA A 102 -7.23 -1.46 -1.47
CA ALA A 102 -8.28 -1.63 -0.47
C ALA A 102 -8.84 -3.06 -0.46
N MET A 103 -9.08 -3.65 -1.63
CA MET A 103 -9.51 -5.05 -1.73
C MET A 103 -8.47 -6.00 -1.13
N SER A 104 -7.19 -5.85 -1.50
CA SER A 104 -6.10 -6.69 -0.97
C SER A 104 -6.00 -6.60 0.55
N LEU A 105 -6.07 -5.39 1.10
CA LEU A 105 -5.95 -5.14 2.53
C LEU A 105 -7.18 -5.64 3.33
N ASN A 106 -8.39 -5.47 2.79
CA ASN A 106 -9.62 -5.92 3.45
C ASN A 106 -9.75 -7.45 3.48
N MET A 107 -9.20 -8.15 2.50
CA MET A 107 -9.20 -9.61 2.51
C MET A 107 -8.24 -10.20 3.56
N ARG A 108 -7.30 -9.42 4.09
CA ARG A 108 -6.33 -9.82 5.14
C ARG A 108 -5.62 -11.15 4.88
N ILE A 109 -5.44 -11.52 3.62
CA ILE A 109 -4.75 -12.77 3.26
C ILE A 109 -3.26 -12.51 3.24
N ILE A 110 -2.75 -11.93 2.16
CA ILE A 110 -1.33 -11.57 2.03
C ILE A 110 -1.29 -10.25 1.27
N PRO A 111 -1.10 -9.11 1.95
CA PRO A 111 -1.00 -7.82 1.28
C PRO A 111 0.31 -7.72 0.49
N ASN A 112 0.35 -6.82 -0.49
CA ASN A 112 1.61 -6.42 -1.10
C ASN A 112 2.51 -5.78 -0.03
N PRO A 113 3.84 -6.04 0.01
CA PRO A 113 4.76 -5.51 1.03
C PRO A 113 4.69 -3.99 1.23
N GLY A 114 4.37 -3.23 0.17
CA GLY A 114 4.18 -1.78 0.26
C GLY A 114 2.90 -1.37 1.00
N ASP A 115 1.87 -2.19 0.94
CA ASP A 115 0.59 -1.95 1.59
C ASP A 115 0.53 -2.65 2.96
N GLY A 116 1.24 -3.77 3.13
CA GLY A 116 1.35 -4.48 4.40
C GLY A 116 1.98 -3.62 5.49
N ILE A 117 3.08 -2.93 5.20
CA ILE A 117 3.70 -2.00 6.17
C ILE A 117 2.75 -0.86 6.55
N VAL A 118 1.97 -0.33 5.59
CA VAL A 118 0.97 0.71 5.86
C VAL A 118 -0.13 0.17 6.77
N GLN A 119 -0.58 -1.06 6.55
CA GLN A 119 -1.56 -1.72 7.40
C GLN A 119 -1.01 -1.93 8.81
N ALA A 120 0.20 -2.47 8.96
CA ALA A 120 0.85 -2.68 10.25
C ALA A 120 0.98 -1.37 11.05
N ILE A 121 1.40 -0.28 10.38
CA ILE A 121 1.46 1.05 11.01
C ILE A 121 0.06 1.54 11.38
N SER A 122 -0.93 1.41 10.48
CA SER A 122 -2.33 1.80 10.70
C SER A 122 -2.90 1.13 11.95
N ASP A 123 -2.69 -0.17 12.07
CA ASP A 123 -3.12 -0.96 13.22
C ASP A 123 -2.39 -0.55 14.51
N PHE A 124 -1.11 -0.24 14.42
CA PHE A 124 -0.31 0.21 15.58
C PHE A 124 -0.74 1.57 16.11
N ILE A 125 -0.99 2.55 15.22
CA ILE A 125 -1.41 3.91 15.61
C ILE A 125 -2.92 4.07 15.75
N HIS A 126 -3.71 3.01 15.52
CA HIS A 126 -5.18 3.01 15.57
C HIS A 126 -5.82 4.08 14.67
N LYS A 127 -5.29 4.25 13.46
CA LYS A 127 -5.81 5.19 12.44
C LYS A 127 -6.29 4.43 11.21
N SER A 128 -7.05 5.12 10.34
CA SER A 128 -7.51 4.50 9.10
C SER A 128 -6.35 4.22 8.13
N VAL A 129 -6.43 3.12 7.40
CA VAL A 129 -5.42 2.72 6.41
C VAL A 129 -5.21 3.80 5.35
N GLY A 130 -6.28 4.46 4.87
CA GLY A 130 -6.19 5.54 3.89
C GLY A 130 -5.41 6.76 4.41
N PHE A 131 -5.62 7.15 5.67
CA PHE A 131 -4.86 8.22 6.31
C PHE A 131 -3.38 7.82 6.46
N THR A 132 -3.13 6.63 6.99
CA THR A 132 -1.77 6.11 7.18
C THR A 132 -1.03 6.01 5.85
N LYS A 133 -1.71 5.56 4.79
CA LYS A 133 -1.16 5.51 3.43
C LYS A 133 -0.71 6.89 2.96
N ASN A 134 -1.57 7.90 3.10
CA ASN A 134 -1.21 9.27 2.70
C ASN A 134 0.01 9.81 3.47
N CYS A 135 0.06 9.59 4.79
CA CYS A 135 1.20 10.01 5.61
C CYS A 135 2.48 9.27 5.22
N PHE A 136 2.39 7.96 4.98
CA PHE A 136 3.52 7.14 4.57
C PHE A 136 4.05 7.54 3.19
N ASP A 137 3.17 7.77 2.23
CA ASP A 137 3.56 8.21 0.88
C ASP A 137 4.14 9.63 0.90
N LEU A 138 3.58 10.53 1.71
CA LEU A 138 4.13 11.88 1.91
C LEU A 138 5.54 11.82 2.51
N PHE A 139 5.75 10.98 3.53
CA PHE A 139 7.07 10.75 4.11
C PHE A 139 8.06 10.25 3.06
N ASN A 140 7.67 9.28 2.21
CA ASN A 140 8.51 8.77 1.14
C ASN A 140 8.86 9.87 0.10
N ILE A 141 7.92 10.76 -0.24
CA ILE A 141 8.20 11.91 -1.11
C ILE A 141 9.20 12.85 -0.46
N CYS A 142 9.01 13.24 0.79
CA CYS A 142 9.96 14.10 1.51
C CYS A 142 11.36 13.49 1.54
N LEU A 143 11.45 12.18 1.80
CA LEU A 143 12.71 11.45 1.78
C LEU A 143 13.34 11.46 0.39
N THR A 144 12.56 11.23 -0.67
CA THR A 144 13.04 11.24 -2.06
C THR A 144 13.54 12.62 -2.46
N ILE A 145 12.82 13.70 -2.08
CA ILE A 145 13.24 15.08 -2.31
C ILE A 145 14.57 15.34 -1.61
N SER A 146 14.68 14.98 -0.33
CA SER A 146 15.89 15.21 0.46
C SER A 146 17.11 14.49 -0.14
N VAL A 147 16.96 13.21 -0.48
CA VAL A 147 18.02 12.41 -1.10
C VAL A 147 18.35 12.95 -2.50
N GLY A 148 17.36 13.30 -3.31
CA GLY A 148 17.55 13.87 -4.63
C GLY A 148 18.31 15.19 -4.59
N LEU A 149 17.97 16.09 -3.67
CA LEU A 149 18.68 17.37 -3.51
C LEU A 149 20.13 17.18 -3.01
N ILE A 150 20.35 16.25 -2.08
CA ILE A 150 21.71 15.99 -1.53
C ILE A 150 22.64 15.37 -2.56
N PHE A 151 22.17 14.37 -3.32
CA PHE A 151 23.03 13.58 -4.19
C PHE A 151 22.97 13.97 -5.67
N ALA A 152 21.82 14.41 -6.16
CA ALA A 152 21.60 14.76 -7.56
C ALA A 152 21.53 16.25 -7.83
N HIS A 153 21.44 17.09 -6.77
CA HIS A 153 21.28 18.54 -6.85
C HIS A 153 20.05 19.04 -7.66
N HIS A 154 19.10 18.13 -7.95
CA HIS A 154 17.82 18.47 -8.61
C HIS A 154 16.73 17.50 -8.18
N LEU A 155 15.47 17.89 -8.44
CA LEU A 155 14.31 17.03 -8.16
C LEU A 155 14.26 15.87 -9.16
N VAL A 156 14.41 14.64 -8.67
CA VAL A 156 14.40 13.43 -9.49
C VAL A 156 13.09 12.69 -9.28
N GLY A 157 12.37 12.42 -10.37
CA GLY A 157 11.20 11.51 -10.36
C GLY A 157 9.94 12.04 -9.67
N ILE A 158 9.91 13.32 -9.28
CA ILE A 158 8.75 13.94 -8.64
C ILE A 158 8.10 14.93 -9.61
N GLY A 159 6.86 14.64 -9.97
CA GLY A 159 6.04 15.49 -10.81
C GLY A 159 4.64 15.69 -10.23
N ILE A 160 3.80 16.44 -10.93
CA ILE A 160 2.39 16.68 -10.56
C ILE A 160 1.65 15.34 -10.36
N GLY A 161 1.93 14.34 -11.21
CA GLY A 161 1.34 13.01 -11.09
C GLY A 161 1.67 12.31 -9.77
N THR A 162 2.89 12.48 -9.26
CA THR A 162 3.30 11.92 -7.96
C THR A 162 2.50 12.52 -6.80
N VAL A 163 2.33 13.84 -6.81
CA VAL A 163 1.55 14.55 -5.78
C VAL A 163 0.08 14.13 -5.82
N LEU A 164 -0.50 14.07 -7.01
CA LEU A 164 -1.89 13.61 -7.20
C LEU A 164 -2.07 12.17 -6.76
N ALA A 165 -1.11 11.29 -7.05
CA ALA A 165 -1.17 9.88 -6.65
C ALA A 165 -1.13 9.72 -5.13
N VAL A 166 -0.22 10.42 -4.44
CA VAL A 166 -0.10 10.35 -2.97
C VAL A 166 -1.40 10.74 -2.27
N ILE A 167 -2.03 11.82 -2.71
CA ILE A 167 -3.29 12.26 -2.12
C ILE A 167 -4.44 11.35 -2.57
N GLY A 168 -4.46 10.99 -3.84
CA GLY A 168 -5.59 10.32 -4.48
C GLY A 168 -5.73 8.86 -4.08
N VAL A 169 -4.65 8.09 -4.02
CA VAL A 169 -4.70 6.64 -3.69
C VAL A 169 -5.25 6.41 -2.30
N GLY A 170 -4.75 7.14 -1.29
CA GLY A 170 -5.26 7.00 0.08
C GLY A 170 -6.73 7.41 0.21
N ARG A 171 -7.19 8.41 -0.55
CA ARG A 171 -8.60 8.79 -0.60
C ARG A 171 -9.46 7.75 -1.32
N ALA A 172 -8.96 7.14 -2.39
CA ALA A 172 -9.64 6.06 -3.08
C ALA A 172 -9.80 4.83 -2.17
N ILE A 173 -8.76 4.47 -1.38
CA ILE A 173 -8.83 3.44 -0.34
C ILE A 173 -9.90 3.80 0.70
N ALA A 174 -9.90 5.02 1.22
CA ALA A 174 -10.85 5.46 2.24
C ALA A 174 -12.30 5.44 1.70
N ALA A 175 -12.53 5.91 0.47
CA ALA A 175 -13.82 5.88 -0.18
C ALA A 175 -14.31 4.44 -0.40
N PHE A 176 -13.45 3.57 -0.93
CA PHE A 176 -13.79 2.16 -1.10
C PHE A 176 -14.15 1.50 0.24
N ASN A 177 -13.36 1.71 1.28
CA ASN A 177 -13.61 1.15 2.59
C ASN A 177 -14.92 1.66 3.21
N HIS A 178 -15.30 2.90 2.95
CA HIS A 178 -16.58 3.44 3.44
C HIS A 178 -17.77 2.66 2.91
N PHE A 179 -17.74 2.22 1.64
CA PHE A 179 -18.86 1.52 1.01
C PHE A 179 -18.78 -0.01 1.09
N PHE A 180 -17.57 -0.57 1.02
CA PHE A 180 -17.36 -1.99 0.76
C PHE A 180 -16.64 -2.76 1.88
N LYS A 181 -16.17 -2.11 2.95
CA LYS A 181 -15.45 -2.80 4.03
C LYS A 181 -16.30 -3.88 4.69
N GLN A 182 -17.56 -3.56 5.06
CA GLN A 182 -18.46 -4.51 5.70
C GLN A 182 -18.87 -5.68 4.78
N PRO A 183 -19.34 -5.45 3.54
CA PRO A 183 -19.63 -6.54 2.63
C PRO A 183 -18.45 -7.47 2.39
N MET A 184 -17.24 -6.92 2.29
CA MET A 184 -16.03 -7.73 2.09
C MET A 184 -15.64 -8.54 3.33
N ALA A 185 -15.83 -8.01 4.54
CA ALA A 185 -15.59 -8.74 5.78
C ALA A 185 -16.50 -9.96 5.88
N VAL A 186 -17.79 -9.83 5.50
CA VAL A 186 -18.72 -10.95 5.44
C VAL A 186 -18.28 -12.00 4.40
N LEU A 187 -17.91 -11.56 3.19
CA LEU A 187 -17.46 -12.45 2.13
C LEU A 187 -16.16 -13.21 2.47
N SER A 188 -15.27 -12.57 3.24
CA SER A 188 -14.01 -13.20 3.68
C SER A 188 -14.16 -14.08 4.93
N GLY A 189 -15.40 -14.24 5.45
CA GLY A 189 -15.66 -15.04 6.65
C GLY A 189 -15.18 -14.39 7.95
N MET A 190 -14.77 -13.13 7.90
CA MET A 190 -14.38 -12.33 9.06
C MET A 190 -15.61 -11.57 9.58
N ASN A 191 -16.55 -12.28 10.20
CA ASN A 191 -17.62 -11.62 10.94
C ASN A 191 -17.00 -10.93 12.16
N GLU A 192 -17.00 -9.61 12.18
CA GLU A 192 -16.85 -8.86 13.42
C GLU A 192 -18.15 -9.12 14.21
N SER A 193 -18.09 -10.12 15.11
CA SER A 193 -19.08 -10.30 16.17
C SER A 193 -18.89 -9.23 17.23
#